data_7a4eeb2ac339dc35b93327c4d05a2940
#
_entry.id   7a4eeb2ac339dc35b93327c4d05a2940
#
_cell.length_a   1.000
_cell.length_b   1.000
_cell.length_c   1.000
_cell.angle_alpha   90.00
_cell.angle_beta   90.00
_cell.angle_gamma   90.00
#
_symmetry.space_group_name_H-M   'P 1'
#
loop_
_entity.id
_entity.type
_entity.pdbx_description
1 polymer ?
#
loop_
_entity_poly.entity_id
_entity_poly.type
_entity_poly.pdbx_seq_one_letter_code
_entity_poly.pdbx_strand_id
1 'polypeptide(L)'
;MNFAHILLSGLILAAAAQAPPPAARSPLPLGNFSISLTVRDIGAAKAFYEKLGFVRIGGDPAQNWVIMKNGSTNIGLFQGMFPRNALTFNPGWDQDGSPTGAFEDVRVIQRRLREAGLDVGAPIGSASGPASFTITDPDGNPILFDQHR
;
A
#
# COMPACT_ATOMS: atom_id res chain seq x y z
N MET A 1 57.94 49.79 -29.69
CA MET A 1 56.68 49.25 -30.18
C MET A 1 56.58 47.80 -29.68
N ASN A 2 55.89 47.54 -28.54
CA ASN A 2 55.69 46.22 -27.97
C ASN A 2 54.25 45.75 -28.23
N PHE A 3 54.06 44.73 -29.04
CA PHE A 3 52.77 44.07 -29.23
C PHE A 3 52.61 42.99 -28.17
N ALA A 4 51.70 43.20 -27.24
CA ALA A 4 51.28 42.21 -26.26
C ALA A 4 50.27 41.28 -26.93
N HIS A 5 50.60 39.97 -26.99
CA HIS A 5 49.66 38.91 -27.42
C HIS A 5 48.81 38.52 -26.22
N ILE A 6 47.52 38.79 -26.31
CA ILE A 6 46.51 38.31 -25.34
C ILE A 6 46.08 36.93 -25.83
N LEU A 7 46.47 35.88 -25.08
CA LEU A 7 45.96 34.52 -25.27
C LEU A 7 44.60 34.42 -24.56
N LEU A 8 43.55 34.31 -25.33
CA LEU A 8 42.21 34.05 -24.84
C LEU A 8 42.06 32.52 -24.62
N SER A 9 42.22 32.09 -23.38
CA SER A 9 41.96 30.67 -23.01
C SER A 9 40.46 30.44 -22.91
N GLY A 10 39.86 29.81 -23.92
CA GLY A 10 38.47 29.41 -23.91
C GLY A 10 38.25 28.23 -22.97
N LEU A 11 37.50 28.47 -21.89
CA LEU A 11 37.04 27.43 -20.97
C LEU A 11 35.86 26.68 -21.62
N ILE A 12 36.10 25.50 -22.13
CA ILE A 12 35.03 24.63 -22.63
C ILE A 12 34.36 23.96 -21.40
N LEU A 13 33.20 24.49 -21.03
CA LEU A 13 32.34 23.86 -20.02
C LEU A 13 31.69 22.63 -20.65
N ALA A 14 32.19 21.43 -20.33
CA ALA A 14 31.54 20.17 -20.70
C ALA A 14 30.23 20.06 -19.92
N ALA A 15 29.09 20.23 -20.59
CA ALA A 15 27.79 19.92 -20.02
C ALA A 15 27.70 18.41 -19.78
N ALA A 16 27.74 18.01 -18.51
CA ALA A 16 27.46 16.63 -18.14
C ALA A 16 26.02 16.29 -18.58
N ALA A 17 25.87 15.38 -19.52
CA ALA A 17 24.56 14.87 -19.91
C ALA A 17 23.92 14.20 -18.70
N GLN A 18 22.87 14.81 -18.18
CA GLN A 18 22.04 14.22 -17.13
C GLN A 18 21.40 12.94 -17.69
N ALA A 19 21.58 11.81 -16.99
CA ALA A 19 20.89 10.58 -17.34
C ALA A 19 19.37 10.85 -17.34
N PRO A 20 18.62 10.27 -18.30
CA PRO A 20 17.18 10.45 -18.34
C PRO A 20 16.58 9.98 -17.01
N PRO A 21 15.54 10.65 -16.50
CA PRO A 21 14.86 10.22 -15.28
C PRO A 21 14.39 8.77 -15.46
N PRO A 22 14.46 7.93 -14.41
CA PRO A 22 13.98 6.56 -14.50
C PRO A 22 12.54 6.57 -14.99
N ALA A 23 12.23 5.70 -15.96
CA ALA A 23 10.87 5.59 -16.48
C ALA A 23 9.88 5.44 -15.33
N ALA A 24 8.84 6.29 -15.31
CA ALA A 24 7.82 6.26 -14.27
C ALA A 24 7.24 4.84 -14.21
N ARG A 25 7.42 4.15 -13.07
CA ARG A 25 6.84 2.83 -12.88
C ARG A 25 5.32 2.96 -12.93
N SER A 26 4.66 2.09 -13.69
CA SER A 26 3.19 2.05 -13.68
C SER A 26 2.69 1.83 -12.25
N PRO A 27 1.66 2.57 -11.82
CA PRO A 27 1.07 2.38 -10.50
C PRO A 27 0.71 0.91 -10.26
N LEU A 28 0.90 0.43 -9.05
CA LEU A 28 0.41 -0.88 -8.64
C LEU A 28 -1.09 -0.77 -8.33
N PRO A 29 -1.96 -1.56 -8.97
CA PRO A 29 -3.39 -1.57 -8.66
C PRO A 29 -3.61 -2.37 -7.37
N LEU A 30 -3.51 -1.71 -6.22
CA LEU A 30 -3.53 -2.36 -4.90
C LEU A 30 -4.95 -2.74 -4.43
N GLY A 31 -6.00 -2.30 -5.15
CA GLY A 31 -7.39 -2.58 -4.80
C GLY A 31 -7.94 -1.69 -3.70
N ASN A 32 -8.92 -2.21 -2.95
CA ASN A 32 -9.52 -1.53 -1.80
C ASN A 32 -8.47 -1.15 -0.77
N PHE A 33 -8.62 0.04 -0.19
CA PHE A 33 -7.80 0.49 0.93
C PHE A 33 -8.63 0.62 2.20
N SER A 34 -8.09 0.14 3.32
CA SER A 34 -8.62 0.36 4.67
C SER A 34 -7.51 0.50 5.70
N ILE A 35 -7.83 1.12 6.83
CA ILE A 35 -7.00 1.06 8.02
C ILE A 35 -7.56 -0.05 8.90
N SER A 36 -6.74 -1.05 9.22
CA SER A 36 -7.08 -2.10 10.17
C SER A 36 -6.63 -1.69 11.56
N LEU A 37 -7.60 -1.44 12.44
CA LEU A 37 -7.38 -1.01 13.81
C LEU A 37 -7.51 -2.20 14.76
N THR A 38 -6.50 -2.42 15.59
CA THR A 38 -6.63 -3.32 16.73
C THR A 38 -7.39 -2.62 17.84
N VAL A 39 -8.43 -3.24 18.35
CA VAL A 39 -9.30 -2.67 19.37
C VAL A 39 -9.40 -3.61 20.58
N ARG A 40 -9.64 -3.04 21.76
CA ARG A 40 -9.79 -3.82 23.01
C ARG A 40 -11.19 -4.36 23.19
N ASP A 41 -12.18 -3.62 22.73
CA ASP A 41 -13.60 -3.94 22.80
C ASP A 41 -14.26 -3.57 21.47
N ILE A 42 -14.67 -4.57 20.70
CA ILE A 42 -15.24 -4.36 19.38
C ILE A 42 -16.61 -3.69 19.43
N GLY A 43 -17.40 -3.96 20.45
CA GLY A 43 -18.71 -3.33 20.64
C GLY A 43 -18.59 -1.85 20.92
N ALA A 44 -17.70 -1.47 21.85
CA ALA A 44 -17.43 -0.08 22.17
C ALA A 44 -16.82 0.66 20.98
N ALA A 45 -15.86 0.06 20.28
CA ALA A 45 -15.25 0.65 19.09
C ALA A 45 -16.29 0.87 17.98
N LYS A 46 -17.10 -0.13 17.65
CA LYS A 46 -18.18 -0.03 16.68
C LYS A 46 -19.15 1.12 17.03
N ALA A 47 -19.63 1.16 18.27
CA ALA A 47 -20.54 2.21 18.72
C ALA A 47 -19.91 3.62 18.64
N PHE A 48 -18.61 3.75 18.86
CA PHE A 48 -17.88 5.00 18.68
C PHE A 48 -17.89 5.46 17.22
N TYR A 49 -17.53 4.58 16.29
CA TYR A 49 -17.48 4.92 14.86
C TYR A 49 -18.87 5.15 14.27
N GLU A 50 -19.91 4.48 14.75
CA GLU A 50 -21.31 4.77 14.37
C GLU A 50 -21.70 6.22 14.70
N LYS A 51 -21.24 6.78 15.81
CA LYS A 51 -21.47 8.21 16.13
C LYS A 51 -20.77 9.17 15.17
N LEU A 52 -19.70 8.72 14.48
CA LEU A 52 -19.03 9.46 13.42
C LEU A 52 -19.69 9.27 12.06
N GLY A 53 -20.80 8.54 11.98
CA GLY A 53 -21.53 8.28 10.73
C GLY A 53 -21.02 7.07 9.93
N PHE A 54 -20.17 6.23 10.53
CA PHE A 54 -19.78 4.97 9.89
C PHE A 54 -20.91 3.94 10.02
N VAL A 55 -21.09 3.14 8.99
CA VAL A 55 -22.00 1.99 8.98
C VAL A 55 -21.22 0.70 8.80
N ARG A 56 -21.67 -0.38 9.40
CA ARG A 56 -21.07 -1.70 9.20
C ARG A 56 -21.43 -2.21 7.81
N ILE A 57 -20.42 -2.59 7.03
CA ILE A 57 -20.57 -3.20 5.70
C ILE A 57 -20.12 -4.65 5.65
N GLY A 58 -19.40 -5.14 6.66
CA GLY A 58 -18.93 -6.53 6.71
C GLY A 58 -18.53 -6.98 8.11
N GLY A 59 -18.27 -8.26 8.24
CA GLY A 59 -17.84 -8.88 9.51
C GLY A 59 -18.95 -9.05 10.53
N ASP A 60 -18.59 -9.62 11.67
CA ASP A 60 -19.48 -9.86 12.80
C ASP A 60 -18.73 -9.59 14.11
N PRO A 61 -19.27 -8.73 15.01
CA PRO A 61 -18.67 -8.51 16.32
C PRO A 61 -18.48 -9.80 17.14
N ALA A 62 -19.35 -10.79 16.96
CA ALA A 62 -19.21 -12.10 17.61
C ALA A 62 -17.98 -12.89 17.12
N GLN A 63 -17.44 -12.55 15.96
CA GLN A 63 -16.21 -13.08 15.40
C GLN A 63 -14.99 -12.17 15.63
N ASN A 64 -15.15 -11.13 16.48
CA ASN A 64 -14.12 -10.18 16.85
C ASN A 64 -13.60 -9.29 15.68
N TRP A 65 -14.37 -9.11 14.61
CA TRP A 65 -14.03 -8.20 13.55
C TRP A 65 -15.24 -7.59 12.85
N VAL A 66 -15.12 -6.33 12.43
CA VAL A 66 -16.11 -5.64 11.57
C VAL A 66 -15.40 -4.69 10.62
N ILE A 67 -15.98 -4.51 9.44
CA ILE A 67 -15.59 -3.45 8.51
C ILE A 67 -16.65 -2.36 8.55
N MET A 68 -16.20 -1.14 8.78
CA MET A 68 -17.01 0.07 8.88
C MET A 68 -16.70 1.00 7.71
N LYS A 69 -17.72 1.66 7.16
CA LYS A 69 -17.62 2.56 6.00
C LYS A 69 -18.32 3.88 6.26
N ASN A 70 -17.69 4.98 5.84
CA ASN A 70 -18.30 6.30 5.71
C ASN A 70 -17.82 6.95 4.42
N GLY A 71 -18.73 7.17 3.45
CA GLY A 71 -18.37 7.60 2.10
C GLY A 71 -17.36 6.64 1.46
N SER A 72 -16.20 7.14 1.06
CA SER A 72 -15.10 6.33 0.50
C SER A 72 -14.11 5.80 1.56
N THR A 73 -14.33 6.08 2.84
CA THR A 73 -13.41 5.69 3.92
C THR A 73 -13.81 4.34 4.52
N ASN A 74 -12.89 3.39 4.53
CA ASN A 74 -13.05 2.09 5.16
C ASN A 74 -12.13 1.96 6.37
N ILE A 75 -12.69 1.42 7.47
CA ILE A 75 -11.97 1.09 8.70
C ILE A 75 -12.33 -0.34 9.10
N GLY A 76 -11.32 -1.19 9.28
CA GLY A 76 -11.48 -2.49 9.90
C GLY A 76 -11.25 -2.39 11.41
N LEU A 77 -12.15 -2.93 12.22
CA LEU A 77 -12.00 -3.06 13.66
C LEU A 77 -11.77 -4.54 14.00
N PHE A 78 -10.68 -4.83 14.70
CA PHE A 78 -10.25 -6.20 14.97
C PHE A 78 -9.87 -6.36 16.44
N GLN A 79 -10.52 -7.25 17.15
CA GLN A 79 -10.23 -7.50 18.55
C GLN A 79 -9.36 -8.74 18.71
N GLY A 80 -8.13 -8.55 19.23
CA GLY A 80 -7.24 -9.66 19.55
C GLY A 80 -6.65 -10.43 18.36
N MET A 81 -6.76 -9.92 17.13
CA MET A 81 -6.31 -10.63 15.94
C MET A 81 -4.86 -10.30 15.55
N PHE A 82 -4.38 -9.11 15.85
CA PHE A 82 -2.99 -8.69 15.58
C PHE A 82 -2.54 -7.61 16.57
N PRO A 83 -1.22 -7.43 16.74
CA PRO A 83 -0.69 -6.61 17.84
C PRO A 83 -0.71 -5.11 17.57
N ARG A 84 -0.81 -4.67 16.31
CA ARG A 84 -0.71 -3.26 15.91
C ARG A 84 -1.65 -2.94 14.75
N ASN A 85 -2.02 -1.67 14.64
CA ASN A 85 -2.74 -1.16 13.47
C ASN A 85 -1.94 -1.39 12.18
N ALA A 86 -2.63 -1.60 11.07
CA ALA A 86 -2.01 -1.82 9.76
C ALA A 86 -2.74 -1.04 8.67
N LEU A 87 -2.00 -0.62 7.66
CA LEU A 87 -2.57 -0.24 6.37
C LEU A 87 -2.92 -1.53 5.63
N THR A 88 -4.12 -1.61 5.07
CA THR A 88 -4.56 -2.85 4.38
C THR A 88 -5.01 -2.53 2.97
N PHE A 89 -4.52 -3.31 2.02
CA PHE A 89 -4.93 -3.29 0.62
C PHE A 89 -5.53 -4.64 0.26
N ASN A 90 -6.68 -4.62 -0.44
CA ASN A 90 -7.39 -5.83 -0.86
C ASN A 90 -7.45 -5.91 -2.39
N PRO A 91 -6.45 -6.52 -3.05
CA PRO A 91 -6.47 -6.73 -4.49
C PRO A 91 -7.71 -7.50 -4.93
N GLY A 92 -8.35 -7.06 -6.00
CA GLY A 92 -9.55 -7.66 -6.55
C GLY A 92 -10.86 -7.13 -5.99
N TRP A 93 -10.81 -6.18 -5.05
CA TRP A 93 -11.98 -5.46 -4.54
C TRP A 93 -11.87 -3.95 -4.80
N ASP A 94 -12.99 -3.30 -5.06
CA ASP A 94 -13.11 -1.85 -5.11
C ASP A 94 -13.34 -1.26 -3.70
N GLN A 95 -13.46 0.07 -3.61
CA GLN A 95 -13.63 0.76 -2.32
C GLN A 95 -15.01 0.50 -1.66
N ASP A 96 -15.95 -0.08 -2.38
CA ASP A 96 -17.25 -0.51 -1.84
C ASP A 96 -17.24 -1.96 -1.35
N GLY A 97 -16.10 -2.65 -1.48
CA GLY A 97 -15.94 -4.06 -1.13
C GLY A 97 -16.56 -4.99 -2.16
N SER A 98 -16.80 -4.50 -3.37
CA SER A 98 -17.33 -5.29 -4.48
C SER A 98 -16.19 -5.89 -5.31
N PRO A 99 -16.34 -7.11 -5.84
CA PRO A 99 -15.33 -7.71 -6.71
C PRO A 99 -15.12 -6.89 -7.98
N THR A 100 -13.86 -6.60 -8.32
CA THR A 100 -13.49 -5.99 -9.61
C THR A 100 -13.34 -7.07 -10.69
N GLY A 101 -13.66 -6.74 -11.96
CA GLY A 101 -13.53 -7.67 -13.08
C GLY A 101 -12.08 -8.07 -13.35
N ALA A 102 -11.18 -7.09 -13.41
CA ALA A 102 -9.76 -7.28 -13.59
C ALA A 102 -9.01 -6.72 -12.37
N PHE A 103 -7.99 -7.45 -11.91
CA PHE A 103 -7.11 -7.03 -10.83
C PHE A 103 -5.74 -7.68 -10.96
N GLU A 104 -4.74 -7.15 -10.30
CA GLU A 104 -3.43 -7.77 -10.22
C GLU A 104 -3.37 -8.70 -9.01
N ASP A 105 -3.06 -9.99 -9.25
CA ASP A 105 -2.96 -11.00 -8.20
C ASP A 105 -1.90 -10.62 -7.16
N VAL A 106 -2.18 -10.88 -5.90
CA VAL A 106 -1.29 -10.54 -4.77
C VAL A 106 0.13 -11.11 -4.93
N ARG A 107 0.28 -12.25 -5.63
CA ARG A 107 1.58 -12.87 -5.91
C ARG A 107 2.37 -12.08 -6.94
N VAL A 108 1.68 -11.48 -7.90
CA VAL A 108 2.29 -10.57 -8.88
C VAL A 108 2.73 -9.29 -8.18
N ILE A 109 1.88 -8.73 -7.33
CA ILE A 109 2.22 -7.56 -6.51
C ILE A 109 3.46 -7.86 -5.67
N GLN A 110 3.48 -8.99 -4.95
CA GLN A 110 4.63 -9.39 -4.14
C GLN A 110 5.92 -9.49 -4.96
N ARG A 111 5.86 -10.10 -6.14
CA ARG A 111 7.03 -10.21 -7.03
C ARG A 111 7.52 -8.83 -7.48
N ARG A 112 6.62 -7.95 -7.93
CA ARG A 112 6.98 -6.59 -8.38
C ARG A 112 7.60 -5.75 -7.28
N LEU A 113 7.12 -5.89 -6.04
CA LEU A 113 7.71 -5.21 -4.87
C LEU A 113 9.10 -5.77 -4.54
N ARG A 114 9.31 -7.09 -4.67
CA ARG A 114 10.64 -7.71 -4.52
C ARG A 114 11.60 -7.23 -5.59
N GLU A 115 11.18 -7.16 -6.85
CA GLU A 115 11.97 -6.60 -7.96
C GLU A 115 12.30 -5.12 -7.77
N ALA A 116 11.44 -4.41 -7.02
CA ALA A 116 11.69 -3.03 -6.61
C ALA A 116 12.67 -2.90 -5.41
N GLY A 117 13.16 -4.03 -4.86
CA GLY A 117 14.12 -4.07 -3.75
C GLY A 117 13.50 -4.05 -2.36
N LEU A 118 12.17 -4.27 -2.22
CA LEU A 118 11.54 -4.34 -0.91
C LEU A 118 11.64 -5.75 -0.31
N ASP A 119 11.79 -5.82 1.01
CA ASP A 119 11.64 -7.08 1.74
C ASP A 119 10.15 -7.44 1.82
N VAL A 120 9.77 -8.48 1.13
CA VAL A 120 8.39 -8.97 1.01
C VAL A 120 8.23 -10.39 1.57
N GLY A 121 9.24 -10.86 2.31
CA GLY A 121 9.27 -12.20 2.87
C GLY A 121 9.34 -13.32 1.81
N ALA A 122 9.03 -14.53 2.23
CA ALA A 122 9.01 -15.70 1.34
C ALA A 122 7.92 -15.57 0.26
N PRO A 123 8.11 -16.17 -0.93
CA PRO A 123 7.07 -16.24 -1.94
C PRO A 123 5.82 -16.95 -1.43
N ILE A 124 4.65 -16.46 -1.83
CA ILE A 124 3.37 -17.14 -1.54
C ILE A 124 3.37 -18.49 -2.26
N GLY A 125 3.16 -19.57 -1.50
CA GLY A 125 3.28 -20.94 -2.03
C GLY A 125 2.07 -21.43 -2.83
N SER A 126 0.88 -20.86 -2.64
CA SER A 126 -0.31 -21.22 -3.42
C SER A 126 -0.27 -20.61 -4.81
N ALA A 127 -0.76 -21.35 -5.83
CA ALA A 127 -0.73 -20.88 -7.22
C ALA A 127 -1.84 -19.87 -7.54
N SER A 128 -2.97 -19.88 -6.80
CA SER A 128 -4.13 -19.02 -7.02
C SER A 128 -5.01 -18.96 -5.77
N GLY A 129 -6.09 -18.18 -5.82
CA GLY A 129 -7.05 -18.03 -4.75
C GLY A 129 -6.61 -17.07 -3.64
N PRO A 130 -7.34 -17.04 -2.52
CA PRO A 130 -7.04 -16.19 -1.37
C PRO A 130 -5.60 -16.34 -0.89
N ALA A 131 -4.94 -15.23 -0.66
CA ALA A 131 -3.57 -15.21 -0.11
C ALA A 131 -3.23 -13.80 0.38
N SER A 132 -2.27 -13.72 1.29
CA SER A 132 -1.82 -12.44 1.84
C SER A 132 -0.33 -12.43 2.11
N PHE A 133 0.25 -11.24 2.20
CA PHE A 133 1.58 -11.01 2.75
C PHE A 133 1.63 -9.63 3.41
N THR A 134 2.57 -9.45 4.31
CA THR A 134 2.78 -8.19 5.00
C THR A 134 4.19 -7.70 4.75
N ILE A 135 4.34 -6.40 4.55
CA ILE A 135 5.61 -5.69 4.58
C ILE A 135 5.60 -4.65 5.69
N THR A 136 6.74 -4.04 5.94
CA THR A 136 6.89 -2.98 6.92
C THR A 136 7.55 -1.79 6.24
N ASP A 137 7.01 -0.59 6.46
CA ASP A 137 7.63 0.62 5.97
C ASP A 137 8.89 0.98 6.77
N PRO A 138 9.69 1.99 6.36
CA PRO A 138 10.92 2.36 7.07
C PRO A 138 10.71 2.78 8.53
N ASP A 139 9.52 3.23 8.91
CA ASP A 139 9.17 3.66 10.26
C ASP A 139 8.51 2.54 11.09
N GLY A 140 8.41 1.35 10.54
CA GLY A 140 7.88 0.18 11.21
C GLY A 140 6.37 -0.01 11.10
N ASN A 141 5.68 0.71 10.23
CA ASN A 141 4.24 0.53 10.04
C ASN A 141 3.94 -0.72 9.20
N PRO A 142 3.10 -1.64 9.68
CA PRO A 142 2.71 -2.81 8.92
C PRO A 142 1.81 -2.43 7.74
N ILE A 143 2.05 -3.04 6.58
CA ILE A 143 1.24 -2.92 5.37
C ILE A 143 0.85 -4.32 4.94
N LEU A 144 -0.44 -4.64 5.05
CA LEU A 144 -1.02 -5.93 4.66
C LEU A 144 -1.59 -5.85 3.25
N PHE A 145 -1.25 -6.81 2.42
CA PHE A 145 -1.90 -7.10 1.14
C PHE A 145 -2.70 -8.39 1.32
N ASP A 146 -4.02 -8.30 1.23
CA ASP A 146 -4.94 -9.40 1.56
C ASP A 146 -5.95 -9.63 0.44
N GLN A 147 -5.70 -10.65 -0.38
CA GLN A 147 -6.55 -11.06 -1.48
C GLN A 147 -7.52 -12.14 -1.01
N HIS A 148 -8.82 -11.91 -1.21
CA HIS A 148 -9.88 -12.82 -0.75
C HIS A 148 -10.46 -13.73 -1.85
N ARG A 149 -9.94 -13.67 -3.06
CA ARG A 149 -10.49 -14.43 -4.22
C ARG A 149 -9.41 -14.94 -5.17
#